data_72bbc7f3272842c93101df57e3f0f418
#
_entry.id   72bbc7f3272842c93101df57e3f0f418
#
_cell.length_a   1.000
_cell.length_b   1.000
_cell.length_c   1.000
_cell.angle_alpha   90.00
_cell.angle_beta   90.00
_cell.angle_gamma   90.00
#
_symmetry.space_group_name_H-M   'P 1'
#
loop_
_entity.id
_entity.type
_entity.pdbx_description
1 polymer ?
#
loop_
_entity_poly.entity_id
_entity_poly.type
_entity_poly.pdbx_seq_one_letter_code
_entity_poly.pdbx_strand_id
1 'polypeptide(L)'
;MDHLTINQAKEERDKLADELELYLERKEINFIKTQPKSPIMKDIIEGKSDGFRISDKMTHYLVKDEQFDVKIFALQKEINALEKFIINEMERINKAGGNYLIKYYRDVEKFSWNKISRLTNYSLRQCHRLYNKK
;
A
#
# COMPACT_ATOMS: atom_id res chain seq x y z
N MET A 1 -18.10 2.01 2.10
CA MET A 1 -16.98 2.03 3.03
C MET A 1 -17.38 2.51 4.41
N ASP A 2 -18.63 2.39 4.69
CA ASP A 2 -19.20 3.11 5.81
C ASP A 2 -18.93 2.46 7.14
N HIS A 3 -18.11 1.64 7.42
CA HIS A 3 -17.83 1.07 8.75
C HIS A 3 -16.47 0.39 8.86
N LEU A 4 -15.50 0.86 8.06
CA LEU A 4 -14.14 0.38 8.20
C LEU A 4 -13.56 0.88 9.53
N THR A 5 -13.06 -0.02 10.34
CA THR A 5 -12.27 0.37 11.51
C THR A 5 -10.87 0.77 11.05
N ILE A 6 -10.14 1.47 11.92
CA ILE A 6 -8.75 1.83 11.63
C ILE A 6 -7.91 0.58 11.37
N ASN A 7 -8.13 -0.47 12.14
CA ASN A 7 -7.38 -1.72 11.98
C ASN A 7 -7.68 -2.37 10.63
N GLN A 8 -8.95 -2.42 10.23
CA GLN A 8 -9.34 -2.94 8.92
C GLN A 8 -8.74 -2.12 7.79
N ALA A 9 -8.73 -0.79 7.93
CA ALA A 9 -8.13 0.08 6.94
C ALA A 9 -6.63 -0.15 6.82
N LYS A 10 -5.93 -0.36 7.94
CA LYS A 10 -4.51 -0.68 7.93
C LYS A 10 -4.23 -2.02 7.27
N GLU A 11 -5.06 -3.04 7.54
CA GLU A 11 -4.92 -4.35 6.90
C GLU A 11 -5.12 -4.25 5.39
N GLU A 12 -6.14 -3.52 4.96
CA GLU A 12 -6.41 -3.30 3.54
C GLU A 12 -5.26 -2.54 2.88
N ARG A 13 -4.75 -1.50 3.53
CA ARG A 13 -3.59 -0.75 3.03
C ARG A 13 -2.38 -1.66 2.88
N ASP A 14 -2.12 -2.53 3.85
CA ASP A 14 -0.97 -3.42 3.80
C ASP A 14 -1.10 -4.45 2.68
N LYS A 15 -2.31 -4.97 2.43
CA LYS A 15 -2.57 -5.85 1.30
C LYS A 15 -2.31 -5.16 -0.03
N LEU A 16 -2.78 -3.92 -0.16
CA LEU A 16 -2.57 -3.14 -1.37
C LEU A 16 -1.10 -2.79 -1.57
N ALA A 17 -0.39 -2.52 -0.47
CA ALA A 17 1.05 -2.26 -0.54
C ALA A 17 1.82 -3.49 -1.01
N ASP A 18 1.47 -4.67 -0.53
CA ASP A 18 2.07 -5.93 -0.98
C ASP A 18 1.80 -6.18 -2.46
N GLU A 19 0.57 -5.92 -2.89
CA GLU A 19 0.19 -6.05 -4.30
C GLU A 19 0.96 -5.06 -5.18
N LEU A 20 1.10 -3.82 -4.71
CA LEU A 20 1.89 -2.79 -5.39
C LEU A 20 3.34 -3.23 -5.56
N GLU A 21 3.93 -3.78 -4.51
CA GLU A 21 5.30 -4.29 -4.56
C GLU A 21 5.46 -5.38 -5.61
N LEU A 22 4.49 -6.29 -5.70
CA LEU A 22 4.49 -7.33 -6.73
C LEU A 22 4.45 -6.75 -8.15
N TYR A 23 3.64 -5.73 -8.38
CA TYR A 23 3.58 -5.09 -9.68
C TYR A 23 4.87 -4.35 -10.02
N LEU A 24 5.49 -3.71 -9.03
CA LEU A 24 6.79 -3.06 -9.23
C LEU A 24 7.88 -4.08 -9.59
N GLU A 25 7.89 -5.23 -8.92
CA GLU A 25 8.81 -6.32 -9.24
C GLU A 25 8.58 -6.85 -10.65
N ARG A 26 7.33 -7.07 -11.02
CA ARG A 26 6.98 -7.54 -12.37
C ARG A 26 7.39 -6.55 -13.44
N LYS A 27 7.22 -5.27 -13.17
CA LYS A 27 7.65 -4.21 -14.09
C LYS A 27 9.17 -4.25 -14.28
N GLU A 28 9.91 -4.39 -13.19
CA GLU A 28 11.36 -4.49 -13.24
C GLU A 28 11.82 -5.73 -14.00
N ILE A 29 11.20 -6.88 -13.75
CA ILE A 29 11.49 -8.12 -14.48
C ILE A 29 11.21 -7.95 -15.96
N ASN A 30 10.08 -7.34 -16.31
CA ASN A 30 9.73 -7.07 -17.70
C ASN A 30 10.78 -6.20 -18.38
N PHE A 31 11.24 -5.16 -17.69
CA PHE A 31 12.31 -4.29 -18.17
C PHE A 31 13.60 -5.07 -18.42
N ILE A 32 14.03 -5.88 -17.46
CA ILE A 32 15.24 -6.68 -17.55
C ILE A 32 15.17 -7.67 -18.72
N LYS A 33 14.03 -8.34 -18.90
CA LYS A 33 13.83 -9.31 -19.98
C LYS A 33 13.88 -8.68 -21.36
N THR A 34 13.57 -7.40 -21.46
CA THR A 34 13.50 -6.70 -22.75
C THR A 34 14.76 -5.89 -23.04
N GLN A 35 15.69 -5.82 -22.09
CA GLN A 35 16.96 -5.13 -22.31
C GLN A 35 17.75 -5.83 -23.41
N PRO A 36 18.27 -5.08 -24.39
CA PRO A 36 19.11 -5.67 -25.41
C PRO A 36 20.43 -6.15 -24.80
N LYS A 37 20.81 -7.38 -25.14
CA LYS A 37 22.12 -7.87 -24.78
C LYS A 37 23.16 -7.22 -25.69
N SER A 38 24.41 -7.14 -25.22
CA SER A 38 25.48 -6.51 -25.99
C SER A 38 25.58 -6.92 -27.46
N PRO A 39 25.44 -8.22 -27.80
CA PRO A 39 25.45 -8.63 -29.20
C PRO A 39 24.31 -8.03 -30.02
N ILE A 40 23.16 -7.81 -29.41
CA ILE A 40 22.00 -7.23 -30.09
C ILE A 40 22.24 -5.74 -30.37
N MET A 41 22.87 -5.05 -29.46
CA MET A 41 23.24 -3.64 -29.66
C MET A 41 24.23 -3.50 -30.81
N LYS A 42 25.15 -4.44 -30.95
CA LYS A 42 26.09 -4.46 -32.04
C LYS A 42 25.38 -4.58 -33.39
N ASP A 43 24.39 -5.45 -33.48
CA ASP A 43 23.60 -5.62 -34.69
C ASP A 43 22.83 -4.36 -35.05
N ILE A 44 22.35 -3.64 -34.08
CA ILE A 44 21.66 -2.36 -34.28
C ILE A 44 22.64 -1.31 -34.81
N ILE A 45 23.85 -1.28 -34.26
CA ILE A 45 24.89 -0.33 -34.68
C ILE A 45 25.35 -0.62 -36.09
N GLU A 46 25.37 -1.87 -36.54
CA GLU A 46 25.77 -2.24 -37.86
C GLU A 46 24.76 -1.88 -38.97
N GLY A 47 23.66 -1.22 -38.57
CA GLY A 47 22.73 -0.64 -39.54
C GLY A 47 21.90 -1.63 -40.35
N LYS A 48 21.78 -2.83 -39.86
CA LYS A 48 20.95 -3.86 -40.51
C LYS A 48 19.46 -3.66 -40.25
N SER A 49 19.11 -2.60 -39.60
CA SER A 49 17.72 -2.32 -39.34
C SER A 49 17.14 -1.57 -40.55
N ASP A 50 15.95 -1.94 -40.92
CA ASP A 50 15.14 -1.22 -41.86
C ASP A 50 14.60 0.06 -41.22
N GLY A 51 15.47 0.86 -40.64
CA GLY A 51 15.09 2.10 -40.00
C GLY A 51 14.45 1.86 -38.64
N PHE A 52 13.36 2.50 -38.35
CA PHE A 52 12.78 2.59 -37.01
C PHE A 52 11.73 1.53 -36.70
N ARG A 53 11.89 0.34 -37.22
CA ARG A 53 10.95 -0.72 -36.84
C ARG A 53 11.20 -1.12 -35.40
N ILE A 54 10.26 -0.78 -34.56
CA ILE A 54 10.22 -1.30 -33.20
C ILE A 54 9.97 -2.80 -33.31
N SER A 55 10.84 -3.61 -32.74
CA SER A 55 10.64 -5.06 -32.76
C SER A 55 9.35 -5.42 -32.03
N ASP A 56 8.72 -6.54 -32.41
CA ASP A 56 7.53 -7.02 -31.75
C ASP A 56 7.76 -7.18 -30.25
N LYS A 57 8.97 -7.57 -29.85
CA LYS A 57 9.37 -7.67 -28.46
C LYS A 57 9.34 -6.31 -27.75
N MET A 58 9.80 -5.27 -28.42
CA MET A 58 9.80 -3.93 -27.86
C MET A 58 8.38 -3.38 -27.76
N THR A 59 7.54 -3.60 -28.76
CA THR A 59 6.14 -3.21 -28.73
C THR A 59 5.42 -3.90 -27.56
N HIS A 60 5.65 -5.19 -27.40
CA HIS A 60 5.07 -5.97 -26.34
C HIS A 60 5.50 -5.45 -24.95
N TYR A 61 6.78 -5.10 -24.81
CA TYR A 61 7.29 -4.49 -23.59
C TYR A 61 6.59 -3.18 -23.29
N LEU A 62 6.47 -2.28 -24.26
CA LEU A 62 5.85 -0.98 -24.05
C LEU A 62 4.39 -1.10 -23.63
N VAL A 63 3.65 -2.01 -24.22
CA VAL A 63 2.25 -2.26 -23.85
C VAL A 63 2.16 -2.79 -22.42
N LYS A 64 2.99 -3.75 -22.05
CA LYS A 64 3.00 -4.28 -20.69
C LYS A 64 3.44 -3.24 -19.66
N ASP A 65 4.45 -2.44 -20.00
CA ASP A 65 4.93 -1.39 -19.10
C ASP A 65 3.83 -0.38 -18.82
N GLU A 66 3.10 0.02 -19.85
CA GLU A 66 1.95 0.93 -19.69
C GLU A 66 0.85 0.31 -18.83
N GLN A 67 0.55 -0.97 -19.02
CA GLN A 67 -0.43 -1.68 -18.22
C GLN A 67 0.00 -1.75 -16.75
N PHE A 68 1.26 -1.99 -16.48
CA PHE A 68 1.80 -1.98 -15.12
C PHE A 68 1.68 -0.59 -14.51
N ASP A 69 1.99 0.46 -15.24
CA ASP A 69 1.89 1.84 -14.76
C ASP A 69 0.46 2.20 -14.36
N VAL A 70 -0.53 1.80 -15.15
CA VAL A 70 -1.94 2.02 -14.84
C VAL A 70 -2.33 1.33 -13.53
N LYS A 71 -1.90 0.07 -13.37
CA LYS A 71 -2.18 -0.70 -12.14
C LYS A 71 -1.49 -0.09 -10.93
N ILE A 72 -0.22 0.26 -11.08
CA ILE A 72 0.56 0.88 -10.00
C ILE A 72 -0.08 2.19 -9.57
N PHE A 73 -0.45 3.04 -10.51
CA PHE A 73 -1.10 4.31 -10.20
C PHE A 73 -2.42 4.11 -9.45
N ALA A 74 -3.24 3.15 -9.91
CA ALA A 74 -4.51 2.85 -9.26
C ALA A 74 -4.30 2.37 -7.80
N LEU A 75 -3.33 1.49 -7.59
CA LEU A 75 -3.01 0.99 -6.25
C LEU A 75 -2.49 2.10 -5.34
N GLN A 76 -1.61 2.96 -5.85
CA GLN A 76 -1.11 4.10 -5.08
C GLN A 76 -2.23 5.04 -4.66
N LYS A 77 -3.18 5.28 -5.56
CA LYS A 77 -4.31 6.14 -5.29
C LYS A 77 -5.19 5.56 -4.17
N GLU A 78 -5.46 4.26 -4.21
CA GLU A 78 -6.23 3.58 -3.18
C GLU A 78 -5.51 3.58 -1.84
N ILE A 79 -4.20 3.31 -1.84
CA ILE A 79 -3.38 3.35 -0.63
C ILE A 79 -3.41 4.73 0.00
N ASN A 80 -3.25 5.78 -0.81
CA ASN A 80 -3.28 7.16 -0.31
C ASN A 80 -4.64 7.51 0.30
N ALA A 81 -5.73 7.05 -0.29
CA ALA A 81 -7.06 7.27 0.24
C ALA A 81 -7.24 6.58 1.61
N LEU A 82 -6.74 5.36 1.75
CA LEU A 82 -6.80 4.63 3.01
C LEU A 82 -5.93 5.29 4.08
N GLU A 83 -4.74 5.76 3.73
CA GLU A 83 -3.87 6.47 4.66
C GLU A 83 -4.52 7.76 5.16
N LYS A 84 -5.15 8.50 4.27
CA LYS A 84 -5.90 9.71 4.64
C LYS A 84 -7.03 9.39 5.62
N PHE A 85 -7.77 8.32 5.34
CA PHE A 85 -8.83 7.86 6.22
C PHE A 85 -8.28 7.53 7.60
N ILE A 86 -7.18 6.78 7.67
CA ILE A 86 -6.55 6.38 8.93
C ILE A 86 -6.12 7.62 9.72
N ILE A 87 -5.47 8.57 9.08
CA ILE A 87 -5.01 9.79 9.74
C ILE A 87 -6.20 10.59 10.30
N ASN A 88 -7.24 10.76 9.50
CA ASN A 88 -8.43 11.50 9.92
C ASN A 88 -9.14 10.84 11.10
N GLU A 89 -9.26 9.52 11.08
CA GLU A 89 -9.87 8.77 12.18
C GLU A 89 -9.02 8.84 13.45
N MET A 90 -7.70 8.75 13.32
CA MET A 90 -6.80 8.87 14.46
C MET A 90 -6.90 10.26 15.09
N GLU A 91 -6.94 11.29 14.29
CA GLU A 91 -7.12 12.66 14.78
C GLU A 91 -8.45 12.83 15.51
N ARG A 92 -9.52 12.29 14.94
CA ARG A 92 -10.86 12.34 15.55
C ARG A 92 -10.86 11.66 16.92
N ILE A 93 -10.24 10.48 17.01
CA ILE A 93 -10.17 9.73 18.25
C ILE A 93 -9.32 10.46 19.29
N ASN A 94 -8.19 11.02 18.87
CA ASN A 94 -7.31 11.76 19.77
C ASN A 94 -7.99 13.01 20.34
N LYS A 95 -8.77 13.69 19.52
CA LYS A 95 -9.53 14.86 19.97
C LYS A 95 -10.64 14.50 20.96
N ALA A 96 -11.18 13.30 20.83
CA ALA A 96 -12.26 12.84 21.72
C ALA A 96 -11.79 12.47 23.13
N GLY A 97 -10.46 12.28 23.33
CA GLY A 97 -9.87 12.01 24.63
C GLY A 97 -9.51 10.55 24.86
N GLY A 98 -8.74 10.30 25.93
CA GLY A 98 -8.20 8.97 26.21
C GLY A 98 -9.24 7.90 26.50
N ASN A 99 -10.32 8.26 27.21
CA ASN A 99 -11.38 7.28 27.48
C ASN A 99 -12.12 6.85 26.22
N TYR A 100 -12.30 7.74 25.26
CA TYR A 100 -12.88 7.37 23.96
C TYR A 100 -11.94 6.45 23.18
N LEU A 101 -10.66 6.72 23.21
CA LEU A 101 -9.65 5.89 22.54
C LEU A 101 -9.67 4.45 23.09
N ILE A 102 -9.74 4.29 24.41
CA ILE A 102 -9.78 2.98 25.02
C ILE A 102 -11.07 2.24 24.68
N LYS A 103 -12.21 2.93 24.71
CA LYS A 103 -13.50 2.37 24.30
C LYS A 103 -13.46 1.93 22.83
N TYR A 104 -12.87 2.74 21.99
CA TYR A 104 -12.71 2.40 20.58
C TYR A 104 -11.89 1.11 20.40
N TYR A 105 -10.74 1.03 21.05
CA TYR A 105 -9.89 -0.15 20.94
C TYR A 105 -10.58 -1.41 21.51
N ARG A 106 -11.33 -1.28 22.56
CA ARG A 106 -11.98 -2.43 23.18
C ARG A 106 -13.25 -2.85 22.46
N ASP A 107 -14.12 -1.91 22.12
CA ASP A 107 -15.45 -2.20 21.58
C ASP A 107 -15.44 -2.35 20.04
N VAL A 108 -14.68 -1.53 19.34
CA VAL A 108 -14.66 -1.52 17.88
C VAL A 108 -13.58 -2.45 17.34
N GLU A 109 -12.35 -2.28 17.80
CA GLU A 109 -11.22 -3.10 17.35
C GLU A 109 -11.14 -4.44 18.08
N LYS A 110 -11.81 -4.55 19.23
CA LYS A 110 -11.86 -5.77 20.05
C LYS A 110 -10.47 -6.25 20.49
N PHE A 111 -9.59 -5.31 20.78
CA PHE A 111 -8.25 -5.65 21.27
C PHE A 111 -8.29 -6.16 22.71
N SER A 112 -7.31 -6.99 23.05
CA SER A 112 -7.12 -7.43 24.43
C SER A 112 -6.65 -6.27 25.30
N TRP A 113 -6.91 -6.36 26.59
CA TRP A 113 -6.49 -5.32 27.54
C TRP A 113 -4.97 -5.14 27.56
N ASN A 114 -4.21 -6.22 27.40
CA ASN A 114 -2.75 -6.14 27.33
C ASN A 114 -2.30 -5.34 26.09
N LYS A 115 -2.94 -5.57 24.95
CA LYS A 115 -2.64 -4.84 23.74
C LYS A 115 -2.98 -3.36 23.86
N ILE A 116 -4.14 -3.06 24.44
CA ILE A 116 -4.57 -1.67 24.68
C ILE A 116 -3.58 -0.95 25.60
N SER A 117 -3.15 -1.60 26.67
CA SER A 117 -2.16 -1.05 27.59
C SER A 117 -0.86 -0.70 26.87
N ARG A 118 -0.39 -1.59 26.01
CA ARG A 118 0.84 -1.35 25.25
C ARG A 118 0.70 -0.21 24.25
N LEU A 119 -0.43 -0.11 23.57
CA LEU A 119 -0.67 0.92 22.56
C LEU A 119 -0.84 2.30 23.18
N THR A 120 -1.45 2.39 24.35
CA THR A 120 -1.76 3.67 25.00
C THR A 120 -0.72 4.08 26.02
N ASN A 121 0.17 3.18 26.41
CA ASN A 121 1.12 3.38 27.51
C ASN A 121 0.46 3.58 28.87
N TYR A 122 -0.82 3.26 29.00
CA TYR A 122 -1.52 3.27 30.27
C TYR A 122 -1.41 1.90 30.96
N SER A 123 -1.43 1.87 32.28
CA SER A 123 -1.49 0.61 33.01
C SER A 123 -2.83 -0.08 32.76
N LEU A 124 -2.90 -1.40 32.99
CA LEU A 124 -4.15 -2.15 32.84
C LEU A 124 -5.26 -1.56 33.73
N ARG A 125 -4.90 -1.21 34.96
CA ARG A 125 -5.82 -0.59 35.92
C ARG A 125 -6.37 0.74 35.37
N GLN A 126 -5.50 1.55 34.81
CA GLN A 126 -5.89 2.85 34.23
C GLN A 126 -6.77 2.66 33.00
N CYS A 127 -6.46 1.68 32.18
CA CYS A 127 -7.28 1.34 31.01
C CYS A 127 -8.71 0.97 31.43
N HIS A 128 -8.86 0.11 32.43
CA HIS A 128 -10.16 -0.28 32.95
C HIS A 128 -10.92 0.91 33.54
N ARG A 129 -10.23 1.76 34.28
CA ARG A 129 -10.83 2.96 34.84
C ARG A 129 -11.35 3.91 33.79
N LEU A 130 -10.55 4.16 32.75
CA LEU A 130 -10.96 5.04 31.66
C LEU A 130 -12.08 4.43 30.82
N TYR A 131 -12.06 3.13 30.64
CA TYR A 131 -13.13 2.42 29.93
C TYR A 131 -14.47 2.57 30.64
N ASN A 132 -14.46 2.48 31.96
CA ASN A 132 -15.67 2.56 32.78
C ASN A 132 -16.12 4.01 33.05
N LYS A 133 -15.30 4.97 32.68
CA LYS A 133 -15.64 6.39 32.87
C LYS A 133 -16.72 6.81 31.86
N LYS A 134 -17.78 7.40 32.36
CA LYS A 134 -18.88 7.90 31.53
C LYS A 134 -18.62 9.30 31.04
#